data_7f8bbca938efa1a65434d4c0ecebd031
#
_entry.id   7f8bbca938efa1a65434d4c0ecebd031
#
_cell.length_a   1.000
_cell.length_b   1.000
_cell.length_c   1.000
_cell.angle_alpha   90.00
_cell.angle_beta   90.00
_cell.angle_gamma   90.00
#
_symmetry.space_group_name_H-M   'P 1'
#
loop_
_entity.id
_entity.type
_entity.pdbx_description
1 polymer ?
#
loop_
_entity_poly.entity_id
_entity_poly.type
_entity_poly.pdbx_seq_one_letter_code
_entity_poly.pdbx_strand_id
1 'polypeptide(L)'
;RLAMGAAVALELLHCGSLVHDDLPCFDNAELRRGIASVHKAFGERIAVLTGDALIVMAFQSLVNQAGQSLNRLAPVLSVVMQGVGSPHGIIAGQAWECESKVHS
;
A
#
# COMPACT_ATOMS: atom_id res chain seq x y z
N ARG A 1 9.69 -19.05 4.09
CA ARG A 1 10.37 -17.78 4.27
C ARG A 1 9.98 -16.75 3.23
N LEU A 2 10.00 -17.14 1.95
CA LEU A 2 9.49 -16.23 0.91
C LEU A 2 8.02 -15.96 1.08
N ALA A 3 7.25 -16.94 1.52
CA ALA A 3 5.84 -16.76 1.80
C ALA A 3 5.63 -15.74 2.93
N MET A 4 6.47 -15.79 3.97
CA MET A 4 6.42 -14.82 5.06
C MET A 4 6.83 -13.43 4.56
N GLY A 5 7.87 -13.33 3.74
CA GLY A 5 8.30 -12.07 3.15
C GLY A 5 7.21 -11.45 2.28
N ALA A 6 6.52 -12.28 1.49
CA ALA A 6 5.40 -11.82 0.67
C ALA A 6 4.24 -11.34 1.54
N ALA A 7 3.93 -12.05 2.63
CA ALA A 7 2.87 -11.65 3.54
C ALA A 7 3.18 -10.31 4.21
N VAL A 8 4.43 -10.11 4.67
CA VAL A 8 4.86 -8.84 5.26
C VAL A 8 4.77 -7.72 4.23
N ALA A 9 5.22 -7.96 3.00
CA ALA A 9 5.17 -6.97 1.95
C ALA A 9 3.73 -6.56 1.62
N LEU A 10 2.83 -7.53 1.52
CA LEU A 10 1.41 -7.24 1.26
C LEU A 10 0.79 -6.44 2.40
N GLU A 11 1.14 -6.75 3.64
CA GLU A 11 0.65 -5.98 4.79
C GLU A 11 1.17 -4.55 4.77
N LEU A 12 2.45 -4.35 4.45
CA LEU A 12 3.03 -3.01 4.34
C LEU A 12 2.37 -2.21 3.21
N LEU A 13 2.11 -2.85 2.07
CA LEU A 13 1.41 -2.21 0.96
C LEU A 13 -0.02 -1.85 1.36
N HIS A 14 -0.68 -2.76 2.08
CA HIS A 14 -2.03 -2.51 2.58
C HIS A 14 -2.05 -1.31 3.54
N CYS A 15 -1.13 -1.27 4.49
CA CYS A 15 -1.02 -0.14 5.42
C CYS A 15 -0.75 1.16 4.68
N GLY A 16 0.15 1.15 3.69
CA GLY A 16 0.43 2.32 2.87
C GLY A 16 -0.80 2.79 2.11
N SER A 17 -1.56 1.84 1.56
CA SER A 17 -2.79 2.19 0.84
C SER A 17 -3.84 2.82 1.76
N LEU A 18 -3.94 2.35 3.01
CA LEU A 18 -4.87 2.92 3.98
C LEU A 18 -4.48 4.37 4.34
N VAL A 19 -3.18 4.62 4.54
CA VAL A 19 -2.69 5.97 4.84
C VAL A 19 -3.04 6.92 3.70
N HIS A 20 -2.80 6.51 2.46
CA HIS A 20 -3.13 7.32 1.29
C HIS A 20 -4.63 7.47 1.10
N ASP A 21 -5.40 6.40 1.35
CA ASP A 21 -6.84 6.42 1.21
C ASP A 21 -7.51 7.41 2.19
N ASP A 22 -6.93 7.59 3.36
CA ASP A 22 -7.44 8.52 4.37
C ASP A 22 -7.18 9.99 4.02
N LEU A 23 -6.32 10.28 3.03
CA LEU A 23 -5.98 11.65 2.65
C LEU A 23 -7.21 12.44 2.20
N PRO A 24 -7.17 13.79 2.34
CA PRO A 24 -8.29 14.62 1.91
C PRO A 24 -8.67 14.45 0.43
N CYS A 25 -7.72 14.11 -0.43
CA CYS A 25 -7.99 13.90 -1.85
C CYS A 25 -8.73 12.58 -2.13
N PHE A 26 -8.80 11.68 -1.17
CA PHE A 26 -9.56 10.43 -1.26
C PHE A 26 -10.72 10.47 -0.27
N ASP A 27 -10.63 9.71 0.83
CA ASP A 27 -11.74 9.61 1.77
C ASP A 27 -11.81 10.77 2.77
N ASN A 28 -10.71 11.50 2.95
CA ASN A 28 -10.62 12.55 3.96
C ASN A 28 -11.04 12.04 5.35
N ALA A 29 -10.56 10.86 5.70
CA ALA A 29 -10.93 10.25 6.96
C ALA A 29 -10.20 10.94 8.12
N GLU A 30 -10.93 11.29 9.16
CA GLU A 30 -10.33 11.88 10.35
C GLU A 30 -9.81 10.81 11.31
N LEU A 31 -10.44 9.65 11.30
CA LEU A 31 -10.14 8.56 12.21
C LEU A 31 -9.87 7.28 11.43
N ARG A 32 -8.96 6.46 11.96
CA ARG A 32 -8.71 5.10 11.52
C ARG A 32 -8.73 4.21 12.76
N ARG A 33 -9.74 3.33 12.85
CA ARG A 33 -9.96 2.45 14.01
C ARG A 33 -10.05 3.24 15.32
N GLY A 34 -10.72 4.38 15.29
CA GLY A 34 -10.90 5.22 16.47
C GLY A 34 -9.73 6.10 16.85
N ILE A 35 -8.65 6.07 16.06
CA ILE A 35 -7.44 6.87 16.28
C ILE A 35 -7.32 7.86 15.13
N ALA A 36 -6.78 9.05 15.39
CA ALA A 36 -6.58 10.05 14.35
C ALA A 36 -5.80 9.46 13.18
N SER A 37 -6.27 9.71 11.96
CA SER A 37 -5.55 9.30 10.76
C SER A 37 -4.20 10.00 10.68
N VAL A 38 -3.27 9.46 9.87
CA VAL A 38 -1.91 10.00 9.82
C VAL A 38 -1.93 11.47 9.39
N HIS A 39 -2.72 11.83 8.38
CA HIS A 39 -2.75 13.21 7.92
C HIS A 39 -3.37 14.17 8.94
N LYS A 40 -4.29 13.69 9.77
CA LYS A 40 -4.86 14.50 10.83
C LYS A 40 -3.88 14.68 11.97
N ALA A 41 -3.14 13.63 12.33
CA ALA A 41 -2.18 13.70 13.44
C ALA A 41 -0.90 14.45 13.07
N PHE A 42 -0.40 14.27 11.84
CA PHE A 42 0.94 14.73 11.45
C PHE A 42 0.95 15.63 10.22
N GLY A 43 -0.17 15.82 9.55
CA GLY A 43 -0.27 16.62 8.36
C GLY A 43 -0.26 15.81 7.08
N GLU A 44 -0.74 16.44 6.02
CA GLU A 44 -0.94 15.78 4.72
C GLU A 44 0.39 15.36 4.08
N ARG A 45 1.40 16.23 4.13
CA ARG A 45 2.71 15.92 3.54
C ARG A 45 3.34 14.69 4.19
N ILE A 46 3.29 14.62 5.51
CA ILE A 46 3.84 13.48 6.26
C ILE A 46 3.05 12.21 5.92
N ALA A 47 1.73 12.32 5.75
CA ALA A 47 0.92 11.16 5.37
C ALA A 47 1.31 10.62 4.00
N VAL A 48 1.50 11.48 3.01
CA VAL A 48 1.95 11.05 1.68
C VAL A 48 3.29 10.34 1.77
N LEU A 49 4.25 10.95 2.46
CA LEU A 49 5.58 10.36 2.61
C LEU A 49 5.56 9.05 3.41
N THR A 50 4.70 8.95 4.42
CA THR A 50 4.55 7.72 5.20
C THR A 50 4.03 6.59 4.34
N GLY A 51 2.98 6.84 3.55
CA GLY A 51 2.47 5.84 2.62
C GLY A 51 3.52 5.41 1.60
N ASP A 52 4.26 6.36 1.05
CA ASP A 52 5.35 6.08 0.10
C ASP A 52 6.44 5.23 0.75
N ALA A 53 6.83 5.57 1.98
CA ALA A 53 7.85 4.81 2.72
C ALA A 53 7.41 3.38 2.97
N LEU A 54 6.14 3.16 3.31
CA LEU A 54 5.62 1.81 3.51
C LEU A 54 5.68 0.99 2.23
N ILE A 55 5.41 1.59 1.08
CA ILE A 55 5.51 0.91 -0.21
C ILE A 55 6.96 0.51 -0.49
N VAL A 56 7.90 1.43 -0.29
CA VAL A 56 9.33 1.14 -0.49
C VAL A 56 9.79 0.03 0.46
N MET A 57 9.38 0.09 1.72
CA MET A 57 9.73 -0.95 2.71
C MET A 57 9.18 -2.31 2.32
N ALA A 58 8.00 -2.36 1.68
CA ALA A 58 7.43 -3.61 1.21
C ALA A 58 8.35 -4.30 0.20
N PHE A 59 8.81 -3.57 -0.80
CA PHE A 59 9.72 -4.12 -1.80
C PHE A 59 11.09 -4.43 -1.22
N GLN A 60 11.59 -3.61 -0.31
CA GLN A 60 12.85 -3.90 0.39
C GLN A 60 12.76 -5.20 1.19
N SER A 61 11.63 -5.44 1.85
CA SER A 61 11.37 -6.67 2.58
C SER A 61 11.46 -7.89 1.66
N LEU A 62 10.88 -7.80 0.45
CA LEU A 62 10.93 -8.88 -0.52
C LEU A 62 12.36 -9.17 -0.97
N VAL A 63 13.12 -8.13 -1.26
CA VAL A 63 14.52 -8.27 -1.68
C VAL A 63 15.34 -8.92 -0.58
N ASN A 64 15.17 -8.49 0.66
CA ASN A 64 15.89 -9.05 1.80
C ASN A 64 15.55 -10.52 2.03
N GLN A 65 14.28 -10.88 1.88
CA GLN A 65 13.84 -12.27 2.06
C GLN A 65 14.34 -13.19 0.94
N ALA A 66 14.37 -12.69 -0.28
CA ALA A 66 14.89 -13.46 -1.41
C ALA A 66 16.39 -13.70 -1.29
N GLY A 67 17.09 -12.83 -0.55
CA GLY A 67 18.53 -12.89 -0.42
C GLY A 67 19.19 -12.72 -1.78
N GLN A 68 20.10 -13.64 -2.14
CA GLN A 68 20.81 -13.57 -3.41
C GLN A 68 20.15 -14.39 -4.51
N SER A 69 18.98 -14.98 -4.23
CA SER A 69 18.31 -15.86 -5.18
C SER A 69 17.32 -15.08 -6.05
N LEU A 70 17.80 -14.57 -7.18
CA LEU A 70 16.94 -13.83 -8.11
C LEU A 70 15.83 -14.71 -8.68
N ASN A 71 16.06 -16.03 -8.78
CA ASN A 71 15.06 -16.96 -9.27
C ASN A 71 13.83 -17.04 -8.38
N ARG A 72 14.00 -16.75 -7.09
CA ARG A 72 12.87 -16.73 -6.15
C ARG A 72 12.18 -15.38 -6.10
N LEU A 73 12.95 -14.30 -6.36
CA LEU A 73 12.42 -12.95 -6.26
C LEU A 73 11.36 -12.67 -7.33
N ALA A 74 11.63 -13.07 -8.58
CA ALA A 74 10.73 -12.76 -9.68
C ALA A 74 9.31 -13.34 -9.48
N PRO A 75 9.12 -14.63 -9.12
CA PRO A 75 7.78 -15.14 -8.86
C PRO A 75 7.06 -14.43 -7.72
N VAL A 76 7.80 -14.09 -6.65
CA VAL A 76 7.19 -13.41 -5.49
C VAL A 76 6.76 -12.00 -5.87
N LEU A 77 7.59 -11.27 -6.62
CA LEU A 77 7.22 -9.95 -7.10
C LEU A 77 5.98 -10.01 -7.99
N SER A 78 5.89 -11.03 -8.84
CA SER A 78 4.72 -11.21 -9.70
C SER A 78 3.45 -11.37 -8.88
N VAL A 79 3.48 -12.19 -7.83
CA VAL A 79 2.32 -12.39 -6.95
C VAL A 79 1.92 -11.08 -6.27
N VAL A 80 2.90 -10.34 -5.75
CA VAL A 80 2.64 -9.06 -5.07
C VAL A 80 2.06 -8.06 -6.05
N MET A 81 2.63 -7.97 -7.25
CA MET A 81 2.15 -7.04 -8.27
C MET A 81 0.73 -7.36 -8.72
N GLN A 82 0.35 -8.62 -8.77
CA GLN A 82 -1.03 -9.02 -9.07
C GLN A 82 -1.99 -8.56 -7.99
N GLY A 83 -1.55 -8.59 -6.73
CA GLY A 83 -2.36 -8.12 -5.61
C GLY A 83 -2.54 -6.60 -5.58
N VAL A 84 -1.59 -5.86 -6.11
CA VAL A 84 -1.59 -4.39 -6.09
C VAL A 84 -2.06 -3.80 -7.42
N GLY A 85 -1.68 -4.44 -8.51
CA GLY A 85 -1.88 -3.91 -9.85
C GLY A 85 -3.26 -4.13 -10.43
N SER A 86 -3.44 -3.57 -11.60
CA SER A 86 -4.67 -3.65 -12.38
C SER A 86 -4.88 -5.06 -12.94
N PRO A 87 -6.14 -5.49 -13.20
CA PRO A 87 -7.37 -4.71 -12.97
C PRO A 87 -8.01 -4.98 -11.61
N HIS A 88 -7.53 -5.94 -10.83
CA HIS A 88 -8.20 -6.41 -9.63
C HIS A 88 -7.44 -6.07 -8.35
N GLY A 89 -6.43 -5.20 -8.43
CA GLY A 89 -5.61 -4.86 -7.28
C GLY A 89 -6.08 -3.61 -6.56
N ILE A 90 -5.28 -3.21 -5.57
CA ILE A 90 -5.54 -2.06 -4.69
C ILE A 90 -5.64 -0.76 -5.51
N ILE A 91 -4.74 -0.58 -6.49
CA ILE A 91 -4.71 0.63 -7.31
C ILE A 91 -6.00 0.76 -8.13
N ALA A 92 -6.44 -0.35 -8.73
CA ALA A 92 -7.68 -0.35 -9.51
C ALA A 92 -8.88 -0.03 -8.62
N GLY A 93 -8.91 -0.55 -7.40
CA GLY A 93 -9.97 -0.26 -6.45
C GLY A 93 -10.03 1.22 -6.09
N GLN A 94 -8.90 1.85 -5.88
CA GLN A 94 -8.84 3.28 -5.59
C GLN A 94 -9.26 4.13 -6.78
N ALA A 95 -8.85 3.75 -7.98
CA ALA A 95 -9.24 4.45 -9.20
C ALA A 95 -10.76 4.39 -9.38
N TRP A 96 -11.36 3.23 -9.15
CA TRP A 96 -12.80 3.04 -9.20
C TRP A 96 -13.51 3.95 -8.20
N GLU A 97 -13.01 4.00 -6.98
CA GLU A 97 -13.56 4.83 -5.92
C GLU A 97 -13.52 6.31 -6.29
N CYS A 98 -12.41 6.79 -6.84
CA CYS A 98 -12.28 8.17 -7.29
C CYS A 98 -13.28 8.50 -8.36
N GLU A 99 -13.49 7.61 -9.32
CA GLU A 99 -14.44 7.79 -10.39
C GLU A 99 -15.87 7.85 -9.85
N SER A 100 -16.21 6.99 -8.92
CA SER A 100 -17.52 6.99 -8.27
C SER A 100 -17.80 8.31 -7.57
N LYS A 101 -16.82 8.87 -6.90
CA LYS A 101 -16.96 10.15 -6.19
C LYS A 101 -17.14 11.30 -7.16
N VAL A 102 -16.50 11.26 -8.31
CA VAL A 102 -16.65 12.29 -9.34
C VAL A 102 -18.06 12.28 -9.91
N HIS A 103 -18.64 11.10 -10.06
CA HIS A 103 -19.95 10.95 -10.68
C HIS A 103 -21.11 11.00 -9.69
N SER A 104 -20.81 11.04 -8.41
CA SER A 104 -21.83 11.19 -7.39
C SER A 104 -22.03 12.66 -7.03
#